data_1823ce86d5746f0dff454641e2b15c81
#
_entry.id   1823ce86d5746f0dff454641e2b15c81
#
_cell.length_a   1.000
_cell.length_b   1.000
_cell.length_c   1.000
_cell.angle_alpha   90.00
_cell.angle_beta   90.00
_cell.angle_gamma   90.00
#
_symmetry.space_group_name_H-M   'P 1'
#
loop_
_entity.id
_entity.type
_entity.pdbx_description
1 polymer ?
#
loop_
_entity_poly.entity_id
_entity_poly.type
_entity_poly.pdbx_seq_one_letter_code
_entity_poly.pdbx_strand_id
1 'polypeptide(L)'
;VPSSWKDAKDEELPVKGEPDFVKNIQRPMARHEGDELPVSAFRGMEDGTFPLGTTAYEKRGIAPMIPEWQIDKCIQCNMCSYVCPHATIRPFLLNEEEEKRKPDTFKTKKAIGKGLEGLTYRIQVAPLDCTGCANCADVCPAKGKALIMKPAEQEIEMESENWEFAMTVASKD
;
A
#
# COMPACT_ATOMS: atom_id res chain seq x y z
N VAL A 1 10.07 -12.47 25.50
CA VAL A 1 10.43 -12.76 24.08
C VAL A 1 10.13 -14.23 23.83
N PRO A 2 9.26 -14.56 22.85
CA PRO A 2 8.95 -15.95 22.52
C PRO A 2 10.21 -16.73 22.15
N SER A 3 10.34 -17.98 22.61
CA SER A 3 11.51 -18.83 22.32
C SER A 3 11.70 -19.07 20.83
N SER A 4 10.61 -19.09 20.06
CA SER A 4 10.61 -19.25 18.60
C SER A 4 11.32 -18.12 17.85
N TRP A 5 11.50 -16.94 18.45
CA TRP A 5 12.21 -15.84 17.82
C TRP A 5 13.72 -16.09 17.69
N LYS A 6 14.27 -17.03 18.47
CA LYS A 6 15.68 -17.42 18.34
C LYS A 6 15.98 -18.16 17.04
N ASP A 7 14.96 -18.80 16.49
CA ASP A 7 15.05 -19.63 15.29
C ASP A 7 14.43 -18.93 14.07
N ALA A 8 13.98 -17.68 14.25
CA ALA A 8 13.46 -16.87 13.16
C ALA A 8 14.57 -16.62 12.13
N LYS A 9 14.37 -17.08 10.90
CA LYS A 9 15.23 -16.77 9.77
C LYS A 9 14.64 -15.56 9.05
N ASP A 10 15.49 -14.61 8.70
CA ASP A 10 15.13 -13.54 7.76
C ASP A 10 14.88 -14.19 6.39
N GLU A 11 13.64 -14.48 6.07
CA GLU A 11 13.26 -14.86 4.73
C GLU A 11 13.18 -13.58 3.88
N GLU A 12 14.13 -13.44 2.96
CA GLU A 12 14.04 -12.41 1.93
C GLU A 12 12.87 -12.73 1.03
N LEU A 13 11.80 -11.94 1.12
CA LEU A 13 10.76 -11.96 0.10
C LEU A 13 11.31 -11.28 -1.15
N PRO A 14 11.53 -12.01 -2.25
CA PRO A 14 12.04 -11.42 -3.48
C PRO A 14 11.00 -10.46 -4.03
N VAL A 15 11.34 -9.18 -4.13
CA VAL A 15 10.49 -8.17 -4.76
C VAL A 15 10.83 -8.11 -6.24
N LYS A 16 9.86 -8.43 -7.08
CA LYS A 16 10.04 -8.42 -8.53
C LYS A 16 10.39 -7.01 -9.03
N GLY A 17 11.48 -6.90 -9.80
CA GLY A 17 11.90 -5.63 -10.38
C GLY A 17 12.65 -4.71 -9.41
N GLU A 18 13.20 -5.25 -8.32
CA GLU A 18 13.98 -4.50 -7.35
C GLU A 18 15.27 -3.94 -7.95
N PRO A 19 15.53 -2.61 -7.81
CA PRO A 19 16.77 -2.00 -8.27
C PRO A 19 18.00 -2.50 -7.50
N ASP A 20 19.16 -2.52 -8.15
CA ASP A 20 20.43 -2.92 -7.52
C ASP A 20 20.76 -2.11 -6.27
N PHE A 21 20.43 -0.83 -6.24
CA PHE A 21 20.61 0.01 -5.06
C PHE A 21 19.83 -0.52 -3.86
N VAL A 22 18.57 -0.90 -4.06
CA VAL A 22 17.72 -1.42 -2.98
C VAL A 22 18.28 -2.74 -2.48
N LYS A 23 18.62 -3.64 -3.38
CA LYS A 23 19.15 -4.97 -3.04
C LYS A 23 20.50 -4.91 -2.34
N ASN A 24 21.45 -4.12 -2.88
CA ASN A 24 22.85 -4.18 -2.48
C ASN A 24 23.22 -3.15 -1.42
N ILE A 25 22.40 -2.12 -1.18
CA ILE A 25 22.67 -1.04 -0.23
C ILE A 25 21.54 -0.89 0.77
N GLN A 26 20.32 -0.59 0.30
CA GLN A 26 19.20 -0.27 1.21
C GLN A 26 18.84 -1.45 2.13
N ARG A 27 18.76 -2.67 1.61
CA ARG A 27 18.43 -3.86 2.42
C ARG A 27 19.50 -4.21 3.44
N PRO A 28 20.81 -4.28 3.09
CA PRO A 28 21.86 -4.47 4.08
C PRO A 28 21.83 -3.40 5.18
N MET A 29 21.65 -2.12 4.81
CA MET A 29 21.54 -1.04 5.80
C MET A 29 20.32 -1.23 6.72
N ALA A 30 19.16 -1.63 6.17
CA ALA A 30 17.95 -1.89 6.96
C ALA A 30 18.12 -3.08 7.94
N ARG A 31 19.05 -4.00 7.66
CA ARG A 31 19.41 -5.14 8.53
C ARG A 31 20.53 -4.85 9.52
N HIS A 32 20.99 -3.60 9.60
CA HIS A 32 22.16 -3.22 10.40
C HIS A 32 23.50 -3.83 9.92
N GLU A 33 23.59 -4.20 8.65
CA GLU A 33 24.80 -4.77 8.00
C GLU A 33 25.56 -3.69 7.21
N GLY A 34 25.24 -2.41 7.42
CA GLY A 34 25.83 -1.27 6.69
C GLY A 34 27.35 -1.16 6.86
N ASP A 35 27.88 -1.60 8.01
CA ASP A 35 29.32 -1.57 8.29
C ASP A 35 30.12 -2.55 7.42
N GLU A 36 29.48 -3.55 6.85
CA GLU A 36 30.09 -4.51 5.93
C GLU A 36 30.16 -3.99 4.49
N LEU A 37 29.45 -2.88 4.18
CA LEU A 37 29.45 -2.32 2.86
C LEU A 37 30.76 -1.56 2.61
N PRO A 38 31.47 -1.85 1.49
CA PRO A 38 32.65 -1.08 1.15
C PRO A 38 32.27 0.35 0.75
N VAL A 39 33.13 1.33 1.01
CA VAL A 39 32.92 2.72 0.61
C VAL A 39 32.62 2.85 -0.90
N SER A 40 33.21 1.98 -1.72
CA SER A 40 32.97 1.93 -3.16
C SER A 40 31.54 1.56 -3.56
N ALA A 41 30.74 0.99 -2.65
CA ALA A 41 29.30 0.72 -2.90
C ALA A 41 28.52 2.04 -3.10
N PHE A 42 29.00 3.15 -2.54
CA PHE A 42 28.39 4.47 -2.63
C PHE A 42 28.96 5.34 -3.76
N ARG A 43 29.72 4.75 -4.69
CA ARG A 43 30.27 5.49 -5.83
C ARG A 43 29.17 6.13 -6.67
N GLY A 44 29.27 7.42 -6.95
CA GLY A 44 28.26 8.22 -7.64
C GLY A 44 27.16 8.75 -6.73
N MET A 45 27.31 8.61 -5.40
CA MET A 45 26.41 9.12 -4.37
C MET A 45 27.13 9.92 -3.31
N GLU A 46 28.35 10.41 -3.65
CA GLU A 46 29.24 11.13 -2.74
C GLU A 46 28.66 12.46 -2.26
N ASP A 47 27.73 13.02 -3.01
CA ASP A 47 26.98 14.23 -2.68
C ASP A 47 25.74 13.98 -1.81
N GLY A 48 25.47 12.72 -1.45
CA GLY A 48 24.28 12.31 -0.70
C GLY A 48 23.03 12.12 -1.55
N THR A 49 23.13 12.14 -2.87
CA THR A 49 22.02 11.88 -3.78
C THR A 49 21.76 10.38 -3.89
N PHE A 50 20.56 9.95 -3.54
CA PHE A 50 20.11 8.55 -3.68
C PHE A 50 19.05 8.41 -4.79
N PRO A 51 18.88 7.20 -5.38
CA PRO A 51 17.84 6.94 -6.36
C PRO A 51 16.45 7.25 -5.80
N LEU A 52 15.58 7.84 -6.63
CA LEU A 52 14.21 8.15 -6.27
C LEU A 52 13.32 6.90 -6.27
N GLY A 53 12.25 6.94 -5.48
CA GLY A 53 11.21 5.89 -5.46
C GLY A 53 11.60 4.61 -4.70
N THR A 54 12.73 4.58 -4.01
CA THR A 54 13.21 3.39 -3.29
C THR A 54 12.32 2.97 -2.12
N THR A 55 11.53 3.90 -1.55
CA THR A 55 10.54 3.61 -0.51
C THR A 55 9.44 2.62 -0.95
N ALA A 56 9.21 2.49 -2.27
CA ALA A 56 8.28 1.50 -2.81
C ALA A 56 8.67 0.05 -2.45
N TYR A 57 9.95 -0.18 -2.16
CA TYR A 57 10.51 -1.49 -1.82
C TYR A 57 10.65 -1.72 -0.30
N GLU A 58 10.32 -0.73 0.51
CA GLU A 58 10.38 -0.81 1.97
C GLU A 58 8.97 -1.04 2.54
N LYS A 59 8.56 -2.30 2.58
CA LYS A 59 7.23 -2.73 3.05
C LYS A 59 7.35 -3.33 4.46
N ARG A 60 6.89 -2.61 5.48
CA ARG A 60 7.07 -3.01 6.88
C ARG A 60 5.88 -3.71 7.51
N GLY A 61 4.65 -3.44 7.05
CA GLY A 61 3.44 -4.10 7.56
C GLY A 61 3.21 -3.92 9.06
N ILE A 62 3.53 -2.74 9.60
CA ILE A 62 3.54 -2.49 11.05
C ILE A 62 2.17 -2.30 11.69
N ALA A 63 1.12 -2.15 10.89
CA ALA A 63 -0.22 -1.89 11.40
C ALA A 63 -0.84 -3.16 12.00
N PRO A 64 -1.27 -3.15 13.28
CA PRO A 64 -2.05 -4.26 13.84
C PRO A 64 -3.47 -4.33 13.28
N MET A 65 -3.99 -3.19 12.83
CA MET A 65 -5.34 -3.04 12.26
C MET A 65 -5.25 -2.20 10.99
N ILE A 66 -5.94 -2.62 9.94
CA ILE A 66 -6.05 -1.87 8.68
C ILE A 66 -7.51 -1.63 8.30
N PRO A 67 -7.84 -0.59 7.49
CA PRO A 67 -9.21 -0.28 7.13
C PRO A 67 -9.74 -1.23 6.05
N GLU A 68 -10.83 -1.92 6.33
CA GLU A 68 -11.66 -2.63 5.35
C GLU A 68 -12.69 -1.66 4.76
N TRP A 69 -12.84 -1.65 3.45
CA TRP A 69 -13.80 -0.78 2.77
C TRP A 69 -15.19 -1.41 2.68
N GLN A 70 -16.18 -0.75 3.29
CA GLN A 70 -17.59 -1.11 3.24
C GLN A 70 -18.25 -0.43 2.03
N ILE A 71 -18.24 -1.10 0.90
CA ILE A 71 -18.67 -0.59 -0.40
C ILE A 71 -20.06 0.05 -0.38
N ASP A 72 -21.04 -0.60 0.28
CA ASP A 72 -22.43 -0.17 0.28
C ASP A 72 -22.64 1.14 1.05
N LYS A 73 -21.81 1.39 2.06
CA LYS A 73 -21.87 2.59 2.90
C LYS A 73 -21.11 3.77 2.32
N CYS A 74 -20.20 3.53 1.38
CA CYS A 74 -19.32 4.58 0.85
C CYS A 74 -20.09 5.59 -0.01
N ILE A 75 -19.94 6.86 0.32
CA ILE A 75 -20.51 8.00 -0.40
C ILE A 75 -19.52 8.69 -1.37
N GLN A 76 -18.32 8.13 -1.53
CA GLN A 76 -17.27 8.59 -2.44
C GLN A 76 -16.77 10.02 -2.18
N CYS A 77 -16.77 10.46 -0.93
CA CYS A 77 -16.34 11.80 -0.55
C CYS A 77 -14.81 11.98 -0.46
N ASN A 78 -14.03 10.92 -0.53
CA ASN A 78 -12.56 10.88 -0.47
C ASN A 78 -11.92 11.45 0.82
N MET A 79 -12.69 11.78 1.86
CA MET A 79 -12.14 12.31 3.12
C MET A 79 -11.08 11.39 3.73
N CYS A 80 -11.25 10.08 3.61
CA CYS A 80 -10.29 9.08 4.08
C CYS A 80 -8.93 9.19 3.38
N SER A 81 -8.93 9.49 2.08
CA SER A 81 -7.69 9.69 1.31
C SER A 81 -7.00 11.00 1.68
N TYR A 82 -7.75 12.08 1.90
CA TYR A 82 -7.19 13.38 2.26
C TYR A 82 -6.53 13.40 3.63
N VAL A 83 -7.03 12.64 4.61
CA VAL A 83 -6.48 12.64 5.97
C VAL A 83 -5.37 11.61 6.18
N CYS A 84 -5.12 10.74 5.22
CA CYS A 84 -4.10 9.70 5.37
C CYS A 84 -2.69 10.32 5.35
N PRO A 85 -1.93 10.26 6.48
CA PRO A 85 -0.61 10.90 6.56
C PRO A 85 0.43 10.24 5.65
N HIS A 86 0.18 8.99 5.23
CA HIS A 86 1.10 8.20 4.40
C HIS A 86 0.59 8.00 2.97
N ALA A 87 -0.57 8.59 2.60
CA ALA A 87 -1.22 8.40 1.31
C ALA A 87 -1.40 6.91 0.92
N THR A 88 -1.61 6.06 1.92
CA THR A 88 -1.77 4.60 1.75
C THR A 88 -3.19 4.18 1.39
N ILE A 89 -4.15 5.07 1.53
CA ILE A 89 -5.54 4.83 1.14
C ILE A 89 -5.89 5.78 0.00
N ARG A 90 -6.31 5.21 -1.13
CA ARG A 90 -6.49 5.97 -2.38
C ARG A 90 -7.78 5.60 -3.10
N PRO A 91 -8.43 6.57 -3.77
CA PRO A 91 -9.52 6.28 -4.69
C PRO A 91 -8.97 5.80 -6.04
N PHE A 92 -9.66 4.85 -6.65
CA PHE A 92 -9.38 4.37 -7.99
C PHE A 92 -10.65 4.41 -8.83
N LEU A 93 -10.48 4.78 -10.10
CA LEU A 93 -11.52 4.74 -11.11
C LEU A 93 -11.13 3.72 -12.18
N LEU A 94 -12.01 2.80 -12.49
CA LEU A 94 -11.78 1.76 -13.48
C LEU A 94 -12.71 1.96 -14.68
N ASN A 95 -12.16 1.77 -15.88
CA ASN A 95 -12.93 1.63 -17.09
C ASN A 95 -13.39 0.17 -17.29
N GLU A 96 -14.13 -0.10 -18.35
CA GLU A 96 -14.69 -1.42 -18.63
C GLU A 96 -13.61 -2.51 -18.85
N GLU A 97 -12.47 -2.16 -19.43
CA GLU A 97 -11.37 -3.12 -19.66
C GLU A 97 -10.66 -3.47 -18.35
N GLU A 98 -10.43 -2.49 -17.50
CA GLU A 98 -9.85 -2.69 -16.17
C GLU A 98 -10.78 -3.49 -15.27
N GLU A 99 -12.10 -3.26 -15.36
CA GLU A 99 -13.11 -4.06 -14.66
C GLU A 99 -13.06 -5.55 -15.02
N LYS A 100 -12.82 -5.88 -16.29
CA LYS A 100 -12.77 -7.29 -16.75
C LYS A 100 -11.55 -8.05 -16.24
N ARG A 101 -10.45 -7.35 -15.89
CA ARG A 101 -9.19 -7.99 -15.48
C ARG A 101 -8.91 -7.91 -13.98
N LYS A 102 -9.80 -7.29 -13.20
CA LYS A 102 -9.62 -7.16 -11.76
C LYS A 102 -9.78 -8.49 -11.02
N PRO A 103 -9.09 -8.70 -9.88
CA PRO A 103 -9.36 -9.84 -9.00
C PRO A 103 -10.80 -9.85 -8.50
N ASP A 104 -11.34 -11.03 -8.20
CA ASP A 104 -12.71 -11.17 -7.65
C ASP A 104 -12.89 -10.46 -6.30
N THR A 105 -11.83 -10.35 -5.54
CA THR A 105 -11.76 -9.64 -4.25
C THR A 105 -11.80 -8.13 -4.42
N PHE A 106 -11.43 -7.61 -5.59
CA PHE A 106 -11.41 -6.17 -5.90
C PHE A 106 -12.82 -5.66 -6.20
N LYS A 107 -13.61 -5.47 -5.15
CA LYS A 107 -14.99 -4.96 -5.25
C LYS A 107 -14.99 -3.51 -5.74
N THR A 108 -15.92 -3.17 -6.62
CA THR A 108 -16.12 -1.83 -7.19
C THR A 108 -17.58 -1.46 -7.19
N LYS A 109 -17.89 -0.18 -7.24
CA LYS A 109 -19.25 0.35 -7.42
C LYS A 109 -19.26 1.45 -8.46
N LYS A 110 -20.43 1.78 -9.00
CA LYS A 110 -20.55 2.89 -9.97
C LYS A 110 -19.96 4.18 -9.41
N ALA A 111 -19.11 4.85 -10.18
CA ALA A 111 -18.58 6.16 -9.81
C ALA A 111 -19.68 7.22 -9.81
N ILE A 112 -19.58 8.19 -8.89
CA ILE A 112 -20.53 9.30 -8.73
C ILE A 112 -19.79 10.61 -9.00
N GLY A 113 -20.20 11.34 -10.01
CA GLY A 113 -19.62 12.64 -10.37
C GLY A 113 -19.85 12.96 -11.83
N LYS A 114 -19.78 14.25 -12.16
CA LYS A 114 -19.85 14.71 -13.55
C LYS A 114 -18.55 14.32 -14.27
N GLY A 115 -18.66 13.73 -15.45
CA GLY A 115 -17.52 13.25 -16.23
C GLY A 115 -16.98 11.87 -15.81
N LEU A 116 -17.67 11.18 -14.87
CA LEU A 116 -17.31 9.82 -14.43
C LEU A 116 -18.29 8.76 -14.97
N GLU A 117 -19.07 9.11 -15.99
CA GLU A 117 -20.05 8.21 -16.59
C GLU A 117 -19.36 6.97 -17.20
N GLY A 118 -19.84 5.80 -16.85
CA GLY A 118 -19.26 4.53 -17.32
C GLY A 118 -18.05 4.02 -16.52
N LEU A 119 -17.57 4.79 -15.54
CA LEU A 119 -16.49 4.35 -14.66
C LEU A 119 -17.04 3.70 -13.37
N THR A 120 -16.23 2.83 -12.80
CA THR A 120 -16.44 2.28 -11.46
C THR A 120 -15.41 2.82 -10.49
N TYR A 121 -15.74 2.79 -9.21
CA TYR A 121 -14.98 3.41 -8.13
C TYR A 121 -14.67 2.39 -7.03
N ARG A 122 -13.46 2.51 -6.47
CA ARG A 122 -13.01 1.79 -5.27
C ARG A 122 -12.15 2.70 -4.40
N ILE A 123 -12.22 2.53 -3.09
CA ILE A 123 -11.18 2.92 -2.14
C ILE A 123 -10.31 1.71 -1.87
N GLN A 124 -9.00 1.84 -2.06
CA GLN A 124 -8.02 0.80 -1.84
C GLN A 124 -6.98 1.25 -0.83
N VAL A 125 -6.62 0.38 0.09
CA VAL A 125 -5.51 0.57 1.04
C VAL A 125 -4.26 -0.16 0.55
N ALA A 126 -3.07 0.45 0.78
CA ALA A 126 -1.78 -0.24 0.73
C ALA A 126 -1.51 -0.85 2.11
N PRO A 127 -1.78 -2.13 2.33
CA PRO A 127 -1.83 -2.69 3.68
C PRO A 127 -0.47 -2.69 4.38
N LEU A 128 0.61 -2.91 3.62
CA LEU A 128 1.98 -2.95 4.15
C LEU A 128 2.58 -1.57 4.44
N ASP A 129 1.96 -0.50 3.93
CA ASP A 129 2.36 0.89 4.18
C ASP A 129 1.45 1.58 5.21
N CYS A 130 0.33 0.96 5.58
CA CYS A 130 -0.59 1.47 6.57
C CYS A 130 0.03 1.43 7.98
N THR A 131 -0.19 2.48 8.77
CA THR A 131 0.28 2.55 10.17
C THR A 131 -0.80 2.23 11.20
N GLY A 132 -2.04 1.96 10.75
CA GLY A 132 -3.15 1.61 11.64
C GLY A 132 -3.70 2.78 12.49
N CYS A 133 -3.45 4.02 12.10
CA CYS A 133 -3.81 5.21 12.89
C CYS A 133 -5.32 5.48 13.00
N ALA A 134 -6.16 4.79 12.25
CA ALA A 134 -7.62 4.89 12.20
C ALA A 134 -8.21 6.24 11.72
N ASN A 135 -7.40 7.26 11.40
CA ASN A 135 -7.90 8.58 10.98
C ASN A 135 -8.93 8.49 9.83
N CYS A 136 -8.71 7.58 8.88
CA CYS A 136 -9.61 7.39 7.74
C CYS A 136 -11.00 6.86 8.16
N ALA A 137 -11.05 6.00 9.18
CA ALA A 137 -12.30 5.49 9.73
C ALA A 137 -13.00 6.56 10.58
N ASP A 138 -12.24 7.31 11.39
CA ASP A 138 -12.80 8.34 12.28
C ASP A 138 -13.41 9.51 11.51
N VAL A 139 -12.72 9.98 10.45
CA VAL A 139 -13.21 11.13 9.65
C VAL A 139 -14.37 10.75 8.72
N CYS A 140 -14.60 9.47 8.47
CA CYS A 140 -15.62 9.03 7.52
C CYS A 140 -17.01 9.53 7.90
N PRO A 141 -17.67 10.38 7.06
CA PRO A 141 -18.97 10.95 7.37
C PRO A 141 -20.14 10.02 7.05
N ALA A 142 -19.86 8.89 6.38
CA ALA A 142 -20.92 7.95 5.97
C ALA A 142 -21.63 7.37 7.19
N LYS A 143 -22.96 7.25 7.12
CA LYS A 143 -23.75 6.62 8.17
C LYS A 143 -23.34 5.16 8.34
N GLY A 144 -22.90 4.81 9.54
CA GLY A 144 -22.38 3.48 9.85
C GLY A 144 -20.95 3.23 9.34
N LYS A 145 -20.22 4.29 8.98
CA LYS A 145 -18.83 4.27 8.53
C LYS A 145 -18.58 3.38 7.30
N ALA A 146 -17.92 3.91 6.31
CA ALA A 146 -17.52 3.16 5.12
C ALA A 146 -16.12 2.52 5.24
N LEU A 147 -15.45 2.75 6.37
CA LEU A 147 -14.17 2.14 6.70
C LEU A 147 -14.25 1.58 8.12
N ILE A 148 -13.94 0.31 8.26
CA ILE A 148 -13.92 -0.39 9.54
C ILE A 148 -12.54 -0.99 9.73
N MET A 149 -11.92 -0.71 10.88
CA MET A 149 -10.60 -1.27 11.20
C MET A 149 -10.73 -2.76 11.51
N LYS A 150 -9.94 -3.57 10.82
CA LYS A 150 -9.88 -5.04 10.95
C LYS A 150 -8.46 -5.49 11.31
N PRO A 151 -8.30 -6.64 12.00
CA PRO A 151 -6.99 -7.21 12.22
C PRO A 151 -6.22 -7.39 10.91
N ALA A 152 -5.01 -6.82 10.86
CA ALA A 152 -4.22 -6.82 9.62
C ALA A 152 -3.91 -8.23 9.12
N GLU A 153 -3.67 -9.18 10.01
CA GLU A 153 -3.41 -10.58 9.69
C GLU A 153 -4.52 -11.26 8.87
N GLN A 154 -5.76 -10.75 8.95
CA GLN A 154 -6.92 -11.28 8.21
C GLN A 154 -7.07 -10.65 6.83
N GLU A 155 -6.51 -9.47 6.62
CA GLU A 155 -6.77 -8.63 5.44
C GLU A 155 -5.53 -8.42 4.55
N ILE A 156 -4.31 -8.56 5.10
CA ILE A 156 -3.06 -8.20 4.41
C ILE A 156 -2.91 -8.93 3.07
N GLU A 157 -3.14 -10.23 3.04
CA GLU A 157 -2.93 -11.03 1.83
C GLU A 157 -3.84 -10.56 0.69
N MET A 158 -5.14 -10.49 0.97
CA MET A 158 -6.15 -10.05 0.01
C MET A 158 -5.95 -8.59 -0.42
N GLU A 159 -5.71 -7.69 0.53
CA GLU A 159 -5.55 -6.27 0.22
C GLU A 159 -4.20 -5.96 -0.45
N SER A 160 -3.18 -6.80 -0.27
CA SER A 160 -1.92 -6.71 -1.03
C SER A 160 -2.12 -7.07 -2.50
N GLU A 161 -2.83 -8.16 -2.80
CA GLU A 161 -3.19 -8.53 -4.17
C GLU A 161 -4.04 -7.43 -4.84
N ASN A 162 -5.03 -6.92 -4.11
CA ASN A 162 -5.85 -5.82 -4.57
C ASN A 162 -5.03 -4.54 -4.83
N TRP A 163 -4.06 -4.25 -3.98
CA TRP A 163 -3.17 -3.10 -4.15
C TRP A 163 -2.27 -3.25 -5.38
N GLU A 164 -1.69 -4.42 -5.59
CA GLU A 164 -0.86 -4.69 -6.79
C GLU A 164 -1.67 -4.47 -8.07
N PHE A 165 -2.90 -4.98 -8.12
CA PHE A 165 -3.79 -4.70 -9.25
C PHE A 165 -4.10 -3.20 -9.37
N ALA A 166 -4.45 -2.52 -8.28
CA ALA A 166 -4.76 -1.09 -8.30
C ALA A 166 -3.63 -0.24 -8.88
N MET A 167 -2.37 -0.62 -8.64
CA MET A 167 -1.19 0.07 -9.19
C MET A 167 -1.03 -0.13 -10.70
N THR A 168 -1.77 -1.04 -11.32
CA THR A 168 -1.82 -1.21 -12.79
C THR A 168 -2.94 -0.40 -13.46
N VAL A 169 -3.82 0.20 -12.67
CA VAL A 169 -4.93 1.03 -13.17
C VAL A 169 -4.39 2.38 -13.65
N ALA A 170 -4.75 2.74 -14.88
CA ALA A 170 -4.29 4.00 -15.46
C ALA A 170 -4.91 5.23 -14.74
N SER A 171 -4.15 6.32 -14.64
CA SER A 171 -4.69 7.61 -14.18
C SER A 171 -5.84 8.05 -15.08
N LYS A 172 -6.88 8.64 -14.49
CA LYS A 172 -8.04 9.23 -15.18
C LYS A 172 -8.02 10.73 -14.88
N ASP A 173 -7.73 11.51 -15.89
CA ASP A 173 -7.70 12.98 -15.84
C ASP A 173 -9.08 13.56 -16.14
#